data_b9863a2ae6fb448129d151b8deb3b217
#
_entry.id   b9863a2ae6fb448129d151b8deb3b217
#
_cell.length_a   1.000
_cell.length_b   1.000
_cell.length_c   1.000
_cell.angle_alpha   90.00
_cell.angle_beta   90.00
_cell.angle_gamma   90.00
#
_symmetry.space_group_name_H-M   'P 1'
#
loop_
_entity.id
_entity.type
_entity.pdbx_description
1 polymer ?
#
loop_
_entity_poly.entity_id
_entity_poly.type
_entity_poly.pdbx_seq_one_letter_code
_entity_poly.pdbx_strand_id
1 'polypeptide(L)' 'MKKTKWLSEEALQVAEKTREVKGKGEKERYTHLNAEFQRIARRDKKTFLSDQCNK' A
#
# COMPACT_ATOMS: atom_id res chain seq x y z
N MET A 1 2.27 -6.56 -16.96
CA MET A 1 1.99 -6.12 -15.70
C MET A 1 3.10 -5.38 -15.01
N LYS A 2 2.81 -4.22 -14.62
CA LYS A 2 3.80 -3.39 -14.01
C LYS A 2 3.69 -3.32 -12.53
N LYS A 3 4.75 -3.50 -11.84
CA LYS A 3 4.75 -3.40 -10.42
C LYS A 3 5.40 -2.12 -9.97
N THR A 4 4.82 -1.52 -8.95
CA THR A 4 5.37 -0.30 -8.41
C THR A 4 6.65 -0.65 -7.65
N LYS A 5 7.76 -0.16 -8.11
CA LYS A 5 9.03 -0.52 -7.51
C LYS A 5 9.21 0.05 -6.12
N TRP A 6 8.58 1.17 -5.84
CA TRP A 6 8.74 1.78 -4.53
C TRP A 6 7.82 1.19 -3.48
N LEU A 7 6.95 0.26 -3.88
CA LEU A 7 6.06 -0.40 -2.94
C LEU A 7 6.66 -1.71 -2.46
N SER A 8 6.62 -1.92 -1.17
CA SER A 8 7.13 -3.16 -0.62
C SER A 8 6.09 -4.26 -0.76
N GLU A 9 6.52 -5.47 -0.49
CA GLU A 9 5.61 -6.61 -0.58
C GLU A 9 4.47 -6.46 0.41
N GLU A 10 4.78 -5.89 1.54
CA GLU A 10 3.77 -5.67 2.56
C GLU A 10 2.63 -4.84 2.00
N ALA A 11 2.98 -3.77 1.31
CA ALA A 11 1.96 -2.91 0.74
C ALA A 11 1.13 -3.64 -0.29
N LEU A 12 1.78 -4.46 -1.07
CA LEU A 12 1.08 -5.22 -2.10
C LEU A 12 0.10 -6.19 -1.48
N GLN A 13 0.51 -6.83 -0.39
CA GLN A 13 -0.35 -7.77 0.29
C GLN A 13 -1.58 -7.07 0.85
N VAL A 14 -1.37 -5.94 1.46
CA VAL A 14 -2.49 -5.19 2.01
C VAL A 14 -3.42 -4.75 0.90
N ALA A 15 -2.87 -4.36 -0.22
CA ALA A 15 -3.67 -3.94 -1.34
C ALA A 15 -4.56 -5.08 -1.83
N GLU A 16 -4.01 -6.27 -1.86
CA GLU A 16 -4.78 -7.43 -2.29
C GLU A 16 -5.93 -7.70 -1.32
N LYS A 17 -5.63 -7.62 -0.05
CA LYS A 17 -6.66 -7.84 0.95
C LYS A 17 -7.75 -6.79 0.83
N THR A 18 -7.36 -5.57 0.56
CA THR A 18 -8.33 -4.50 0.41
C THR A 18 -9.29 -4.80 -0.73
N ARG A 19 -8.77 -5.33 -1.81
CA ARG A 19 -9.61 -5.66 -2.95
C ARG A 19 -10.60 -6.74 -2.58
N GLU A 20 -10.15 -7.74 -1.86
CA GLU A 20 -11.03 -8.82 -1.46
C GLU A 20 -12.15 -8.32 -0.58
N VAL A 21 -11.79 -7.53 0.41
CA VAL A 21 -12.76 -6.99 1.33
C VAL A 21 -13.77 -6.11 0.60
N LYS A 22 -13.29 -5.38 -0.36
CA LYS A 22 -14.16 -4.52 -1.13
C LYS A 22 -15.21 -5.33 -1.87
N GLY A 23 -14.80 -6.46 -2.41
CA GLY A 23 -15.73 -7.32 -3.12
C GLY A 23 -16.79 -7.88 -2.21
N LYS A 24 -16.44 -8.10 -0.94
CA LYS A 24 -17.38 -8.63 0.01
C LYS A 24 -18.29 -7.56 0.59
N GLY A 25 -17.98 -6.33 0.37
CA GLY A 25 -18.81 -5.26 0.87
C GLY A 25 -18.59 -4.91 2.32
N GLU A 26 -17.45 -5.27 2.87
CA GLU A 26 -17.14 -4.96 4.25
C GLU A 26 -16.48 -3.60 4.33
N LYS A 27 -17.28 -2.61 4.54
CA LYS A 27 -16.77 -1.25 4.55
C LYS A 27 -15.77 -1.00 5.66
N GLU A 28 -16.10 -1.44 6.84
CA GLU A 28 -15.24 -1.20 7.99
C GLU A 28 -13.85 -1.78 7.75
N ARG A 29 -13.81 -3.01 7.31
CA ARG A 29 -12.55 -3.64 7.03
C ARG A 29 -11.83 -2.96 5.91
N TYR A 30 -12.57 -2.62 4.89
CA TYR A 30 -12.00 -1.95 3.74
C TYR A 30 -11.32 -0.66 4.17
N THR A 31 -11.99 0.12 4.98
CA THR A 31 -11.43 1.38 5.47
C THR A 31 -10.17 1.13 6.27
N HIS A 32 -10.21 0.11 7.10
CA HIS A 32 -9.07 -0.22 7.94
C HIS A 32 -7.86 -0.59 7.09
N LEU A 33 -8.08 -1.49 6.14
CA LEU A 33 -7.00 -1.92 5.27
C LEU A 33 -6.50 -0.79 4.41
N ASN A 34 -7.40 0.03 3.95
CA ASN A 34 -7.02 1.16 3.12
C ASN A 34 -6.11 2.10 3.87
N ALA A 35 -6.46 2.36 5.12
CA ALA A 35 -5.63 3.23 5.94
C ALA A 35 -4.24 2.63 6.13
N GLU A 36 -4.19 1.35 6.38
CA GLU A 36 -2.92 0.68 6.57
C GLU A 36 -2.09 0.74 5.29
N PHE A 37 -2.74 0.50 4.17
CA PHE A 37 -2.03 0.55 2.91
C PHE A 37 -1.43 1.93 2.68
N GLN A 38 -2.19 2.94 3.00
CA GLN A 38 -1.71 4.31 2.82
C GLN A 38 -0.51 4.59 3.71
N ARG A 39 -0.55 4.07 4.92
CA ARG A 39 0.57 4.27 5.84
C ARG A 39 1.83 3.63 5.28
N ILE A 40 1.69 2.41 4.80
CA ILE A 40 2.83 1.70 4.25
C ILE A 40 3.31 2.39 2.98
N ALA A 41 2.38 2.79 2.14
CA ALA A 41 2.73 3.45 0.89
C ALA A 41 3.48 4.75 1.16
N ARG A 42 3.02 5.51 2.13
CA ARG A 42 3.68 6.76 2.47
C ARG A 42 5.10 6.50 2.91
N ARG A 43 5.24 5.50 3.76
CA ARG A 43 6.55 5.17 4.27
C ARG A 43 7.47 4.76 3.14
N ASP A 44 6.97 3.88 2.28
CA ASP A 44 7.78 3.41 1.19
C ASP A 44 8.14 4.53 0.23
N LYS A 45 7.16 5.38 -0.05
CA LYS A 45 7.41 6.49 -0.96
C LYS A 45 8.45 7.42 -0.39
N LYS A 46 8.34 7.71 0.88
CA LYS A 46 9.31 8.61 1.50
C LYS A 46 10.71 8.03 1.42
N THR A 47 10.83 6.76 1.71
CA THR A 47 12.12 6.11 1.66
C THR A 47 12.67 6.12 0.24
N PHE A 48 11.80 5.86 -0.72
CA PHE A 48 12.22 5.83 -2.11
C PHE A 48 12.72 7.20 -2.56
N LEU A 49 11.96 8.24 -2.23
CA LEU A 49 12.34 9.58 -2.62
C LEU A 49 13.60 10.02 -1.89
N SER A 50 13.69 9.69 -0.62
CA SER A 50 14.86 10.06 0.15
C SER A 50 16.11 9.43 -0.43
N ASP A 51 15.98 8.19 -0.83
CA ASP A 51 17.10 7.48 -1.43
C ASP A 51 17.54 8.15 -2.71
N GLN A 52 16.58 8.61 -3.49
CA GLN A 52 16.88 9.26 -4.75
C GLN A 52 17.52 10.61 -4.55
N CYS A 53 16.99 11.36 -3.63
CA CYS A 53 17.49 12.69 -3.37
C CYS A 53 18.82 12.67 -2.66
N ASN A 54 19.00 11.65 -1.88
CA ASN A 54 20.20 11.59 -1.05
C ASN A 54 21.40 11.06 -1.79
N LYS A 55 21.75 11.68 -2.84
CA LYS A 55 22.88 11.16 -3.63
C LYS A 55 24.20 11.78 -3.24
#